data_4e9d3508a7d1572ec28872871ccb0528
#
_entry.id   4e9d3508a7d1572ec28872871ccb0528
#
_cell.length_a   1.000
_cell.length_b   1.000
_cell.length_c   1.000
_cell.angle_alpha   90.00
_cell.angle_beta   90.00
_cell.angle_gamma   90.00
#
_symmetry.space_group_name_H-M   'P 1'
#
loop_
_entity.id
_entity.type
_entity.pdbx_description
1 polymer ?
#
loop_
_entity_poly.entity_id
_entity_poly.type
_entity_poly.pdbx_seq_one_letter_code
_entity_poly.pdbx_strand_id
1 'polypeptide(L)'
;MQRDIEQLSQSGLVEEAWYLHRYPDVARRKMDPVKHYLRYGAAEGRDPGPAFSTRGYLQRYPDVAASDLNPLVHYLRHGMQEGRAATKAAGSASK
;
A
#
# COMPACT_ATOMS: atom_id res chain seq x y z
N MET A 1 13.06 -6.71 6.04
CA MET A 1 11.75 -7.07 5.47
C MET A 1 10.75 -7.58 6.50
N GLN A 2 11.18 -8.40 7.45
CA GLN A 2 10.25 -8.91 8.46
C GLN A 2 9.57 -7.78 9.26
N ARG A 3 10.35 -6.76 9.62
CA ARG A 3 9.82 -5.63 10.34
C ARG A 3 8.77 -4.88 9.51
N ASP A 4 9.02 -4.74 8.21
CA ASP A 4 8.07 -4.07 7.33
C ASP A 4 6.78 -4.87 7.21
N ILE A 5 6.91 -6.19 7.10
CA ILE A 5 5.74 -7.06 7.02
C ILE A 5 4.87 -6.92 8.26
N GLU A 6 5.50 -6.94 9.44
CA GLU A 6 4.75 -6.80 10.68
C GLU A 6 4.07 -5.44 10.78
N GLN A 7 4.78 -4.40 10.40
CA GLN A 7 4.22 -3.05 10.46
C GLN A 7 3.01 -2.91 9.54
N LEU A 8 3.13 -3.42 8.32
CA LEU A 8 2.03 -3.37 7.37
C LEU A 8 0.84 -4.19 7.86
N SER A 9 1.10 -5.38 8.41
CA SER A 9 0.03 -6.23 8.89
C SER A 9 -0.74 -5.62 10.04
N GLN A 10 -0.06 -4.84 10.87
CA GLN A 10 -0.69 -4.23 12.04
C GLN A 10 -1.34 -2.89 11.76
N SER A 11 -1.08 -2.32 10.59
CA SER A 11 -1.52 -0.97 10.27
C SER A 11 -3.03 -0.84 10.07
N GLY A 12 -3.68 -1.93 9.67
CA GLY A 12 -5.08 -1.89 9.28
C GLY A 12 -5.30 -1.36 7.87
N LEU A 13 -4.25 -0.93 7.18
CA LEU A 13 -4.38 -0.40 5.82
C LEU A 13 -4.18 -1.45 4.75
N VAL A 14 -3.54 -2.57 5.06
CA VAL A 14 -3.49 -3.72 4.16
C VAL A 14 -4.67 -4.62 4.50
N GLU A 15 -5.67 -4.61 3.63
CA GLU A 15 -6.85 -5.44 3.83
C GLU A 15 -6.71 -6.68 2.95
N GLU A 16 -6.36 -7.79 3.57
CA GLU A 16 -5.96 -8.98 2.84
C GLU A 16 -7.07 -9.53 1.95
N ALA A 17 -8.28 -9.63 2.47
CA ALA A 17 -9.38 -10.13 1.68
C ALA A 17 -9.69 -9.20 0.51
N TRP A 18 -9.65 -7.90 0.75
CA TRP A 18 -9.87 -6.91 -0.30
C TRP A 18 -8.81 -7.04 -1.39
N TYR A 19 -7.55 -7.19 -0.98
CA TYR A 19 -6.43 -7.29 -1.91
C TYR A 19 -6.55 -8.52 -2.80
N LEU A 20 -6.88 -9.65 -2.19
CA LEU A 20 -7.00 -10.89 -2.95
C LEU A 20 -8.20 -10.88 -3.89
N HIS A 21 -9.27 -10.22 -3.49
CA HIS A 21 -10.44 -10.05 -4.35
C HIS A 21 -10.15 -9.09 -5.50
N ARG A 22 -9.45 -8.00 -5.19
CA ARG A 22 -9.11 -6.97 -6.18
C ARG A 22 -8.07 -7.47 -7.18
N TYR A 23 -7.16 -8.33 -6.72
CA TYR A 23 -6.07 -8.84 -7.54
C TYR A 23 -6.09 -10.36 -7.52
N PRO A 24 -6.99 -10.97 -8.31
CA PRO A 24 -7.16 -12.42 -8.23
C PRO A 24 -5.95 -13.23 -8.67
N ASP A 25 -5.02 -12.62 -9.43
CA ASP A 25 -3.78 -13.30 -9.78
C ASP A 25 -2.96 -13.65 -8.55
N VAL A 26 -3.01 -12.79 -7.53
CA VAL A 26 -2.30 -13.04 -6.27
C VAL A 26 -2.94 -14.22 -5.54
N ALA A 27 -4.27 -14.24 -5.50
CA ALA A 27 -5.00 -15.34 -4.85
C ALA A 27 -4.72 -16.67 -5.55
N ARG A 28 -4.68 -16.66 -6.88
CA ARG A 28 -4.44 -17.89 -7.63
C ARG A 28 -3.05 -18.45 -7.36
N ARG A 29 -2.07 -17.58 -7.12
CA ARG A 29 -0.71 -17.98 -6.82
C ARG A 29 -0.52 -18.34 -5.35
N LYS A 30 -1.55 -18.17 -4.54
CA LYS A 30 -1.52 -18.46 -3.10
C LYS A 30 -0.42 -17.69 -2.38
N MET A 31 -0.18 -16.46 -2.84
CA MET A 31 0.80 -15.59 -2.21
C MET A 31 0.20 -14.84 -1.04
N ASP A 32 1.02 -14.60 -0.03
CA ASP A 32 0.62 -13.75 1.08
C ASP A 32 0.41 -12.32 0.58
N PRO A 33 -0.76 -11.71 0.80
CA PRO A 33 -1.03 -10.39 0.24
C PRO A 33 -0.12 -9.29 0.79
N VAL A 34 0.25 -9.34 2.06
CA VAL A 34 1.15 -8.33 2.62
C VAL A 34 2.51 -8.42 1.94
N LYS A 35 3.05 -9.63 1.82
CA LYS A 35 4.33 -9.83 1.17
C LYS A 35 4.28 -9.45 -0.30
N HIS A 36 3.19 -9.81 -0.97
CA HIS A 36 3.06 -9.47 -2.39
C HIS A 36 3.06 -7.96 -2.58
N TYR A 37 2.26 -7.26 -1.78
CA TYR A 37 2.21 -5.81 -1.90
C TYR A 37 3.60 -5.19 -1.67
N LEU A 38 4.28 -5.65 -0.63
CA LEU A 38 5.58 -5.10 -0.27
C LEU A 38 6.62 -5.35 -1.37
N ARG A 39 6.65 -6.56 -1.93
CA ARG A 39 7.67 -6.94 -2.91
C ARG A 39 7.35 -6.49 -4.33
N TYR A 40 6.09 -6.56 -4.73
CA TYR A 40 5.72 -6.38 -6.13
C TYR A 40 4.60 -5.37 -6.32
N GLY A 41 3.58 -5.45 -5.47
CA GLY A 41 2.35 -4.71 -5.71
C GLY A 41 2.52 -3.22 -5.77
N ALA A 42 3.27 -2.65 -4.84
CA ALA A 42 3.47 -1.21 -4.81
C ALA A 42 4.18 -0.72 -6.06
N ALA A 43 5.20 -1.46 -6.52
CA ALA A 43 5.91 -1.09 -7.73
C ALA A 43 5.03 -1.18 -8.97
N GLU A 44 4.02 -2.03 -8.93
CA GLU A 44 3.05 -2.18 -10.01
C GLU A 44 1.89 -1.20 -9.89
N GLY A 45 1.89 -0.36 -8.87
CA GLY A 45 0.82 0.60 -8.67
C GLY A 45 -0.42 0.02 -8.02
N ARG A 46 -0.33 -1.17 -7.45
CA ARG A 46 -1.47 -1.79 -6.77
C ARG A 46 -1.66 -1.19 -5.39
N ASP A 47 -2.91 -1.19 -4.94
CA ASP A 47 -3.27 -0.61 -3.64
C ASP A 47 -3.36 -1.72 -2.60
N PRO A 48 -2.97 -1.43 -1.34
CA PRO A 48 -3.05 -2.44 -0.28
C PRO A 48 -4.46 -2.62 0.25
N GLY A 49 -5.30 -1.61 0.10
CA GLY A 49 -6.67 -1.61 0.55
C GLY A 49 -7.36 -0.35 0.09
N PRO A 50 -8.65 -0.21 0.38
CA PRO A 50 -9.41 0.95 -0.11
C PRO A 50 -9.01 2.26 0.55
N ALA A 51 -8.33 2.21 1.68
CA ALA A 51 -7.99 3.42 2.43
C ALA A 51 -6.65 4.04 2.04
N PHE A 52 -5.89 3.41 1.14
CA PHE A 52 -4.59 3.92 0.74
C PHE A 52 -4.37 3.70 -0.75
N SER A 53 -4.12 4.76 -1.49
CA SER A 53 -3.80 4.67 -2.91
C SER A 53 -2.29 4.79 -3.09
N THR A 54 -1.67 3.73 -3.60
CA THR A 54 -0.24 3.75 -3.88
C THR A 54 0.12 4.86 -4.86
N ARG A 55 -0.58 4.91 -5.98
CA ARG A 55 -0.29 5.92 -7.00
C ARG A 55 -0.63 7.32 -6.53
N GLY A 56 -1.74 7.47 -5.82
CA GLY A 56 -2.14 8.77 -5.31
C GLY A 56 -1.11 9.34 -4.35
N TYR A 57 -0.60 8.49 -3.46
CA TYR A 57 0.40 8.91 -2.50
C TYR A 57 1.69 9.35 -3.21
N LEU A 58 2.13 8.57 -4.19
CA LEU A 58 3.37 8.88 -4.92
C LEU A 58 3.21 10.13 -5.79
N GLN A 59 2.03 10.37 -6.33
CA GLN A 59 1.79 11.57 -7.10
C GLN A 59 1.79 12.81 -6.21
N ARG A 60 1.22 12.68 -5.03
CA ARG A 60 1.16 13.80 -4.10
C ARG A 60 2.51 14.11 -3.47
N TYR A 61 3.32 13.07 -3.26
CA TYR A 61 4.61 13.21 -2.59
C TYR A 61 5.72 12.65 -3.48
N PRO A 62 6.15 13.43 -4.49
CA PRO A 62 7.15 12.94 -5.45
C PRO A 62 8.50 12.62 -4.83
N ASP A 63 8.80 13.18 -3.65
CA ASP A 63 10.04 12.83 -2.95
C ASP A 63 10.03 11.36 -2.53
N VAL A 64 8.85 10.82 -2.19
CA VAL A 64 8.71 9.41 -1.86
C VAL A 64 8.92 8.56 -3.11
N ALA A 65 8.35 9.00 -4.23
CA ALA A 65 8.52 8.28 -5.49
C ALA A 65 9.99 8.19 -5.90
N ALA A 66 10.77 9.23 -5.60
CA ALA A 66 12.18 9.26 -5.93
C ALA A 66 13.04 8.43 -4.97
N SER A 67 12.52 8.09 -3.80
CA SER A 67 13.21 7.20 -2.87
C SER A 67 12.86 5.76 -3.24
N ASP A 68 13.57 4.81 -2.68
CA ASP A 68 13.26 3.41 -2.92
C ASP A 68 12.34 2.83 -1.86
N LEU A 69 11.76 3.69 -1.01
CA LEU A 69 10.88 3.23 0.04
C LEU A 69 9.51 2.83 -0.52
N ASN A 70 8.97 1.76 0.02
CA ASN A 70 7.58 1.42 -0.23
C ASN A 70 6.69 2.56 0.28
N PRO A 71 5.72 3.04 -0.52
CA PRO A 71 4.94 4.21 -0.11
C PRO A 71 4.13 4.02 1.16
N LEU A 72 3.60 2.83 1.40
CA LEU A 72 2.86 2.60 2.65
C LEU A 72 3.80 2.56 3.84
N VAL A 73 4.97 1.94 3.68
CA VAL A 73 5.99 1.95 4.74
C VAL A 73 6.39 3.38 5.05
N HIS A 74 6.60 4.21 4.01
CA HIS A 74 6.93 5.61 4.22
C HIS A 74 5.83 6.32 5.01
N TYR A 75 4.59 6.11 4.61
CA TYR A 75 3.47 6.74 5.29
C TYR A 75 3.43 6.37 6.77
N LEU A 76 3.61 5.10 7.08
CA LEU A 76 3.53 4.63 8.45
C LEU A 76 4.69 5.11 9.32
N ARG A 77 5.89 5.21 8.73
CA ARG A 77 7.08 5.58 9.50
C ARG A 77 7.32 7.08 9.58
N HIS A 78 6.96 7.79 8.53
CA HIS A 78 7.30 9.21 8.41
C HIS A 78 6.09 10.07 8.07
N GLY A 79 5.29 9.63 7.12
CA GLY A 79 4.21 10.45 6.59
C GLY A 79 3.19 10.89 7.63
N MET A 80 2.80 9.97 8.51
CA MET A 80 1.81 10.29 9.53
C MET A 80 2.30 11.39 10.44
N GLN A 81 3.55 11.30 10.86
CA GLN A 81 4.15 12.30 11.74
C GLN A 81 4.31 13.64 11.04
N GLU A 82 4.53 13.61 9.73
CA GLU A 82 4.71 14.82 8.93
C GLU A 82 3.38 15.42 8.48
N GLY A 83 2.27 14.81 8.88
CA GLY A 83 0.96 15.30 8.49
C GLY A 83 0.57 14.99 7.06
N ARG A 84 1.26 14.05 6.42
CA ARG A 84 0.89 13.66 5.07
C ARG A 84 -0.36 12.79 5.08
N ALA A 85 -1.15 12.91 4.03
CA ALA A 85 -2.43 12.22 3.95
C ALA A 85 -2.28 10.86 3.28
N ALA A 86 -2.96 9.86 3.85
CA ALA A 86 -3.17 8.61 3.16
C ALA A 86 -4.22 8.87 2.08
N THR A 87 -3.85 8.69 0.84
CA THR A 87 -4.76 8.94 -0.27
C THR A 87 -5.63 7.72 -0.50
N LYS A 88 -6.92 7.89 -0.56
CA LYS A 88 -7.82 6.77 -0.77
C LYS A 88 -7.69 6.19 -2.17
N ALA A 89 -7.86 4.88 -2.26
CA ALA A 89 -7.77 4.21 -3.55
C ALA A 89 -8.86 4.70 -4.50
N ALA A 90 -8.53 4.70 -5.78
CA ALA A 90 -9.49 5.08 -6.81
C ALA A 90 -10.70 4.15 -6.75
N GLY A 91 -11.87 4.70 -6.93
CA GLY A 91 -13.11 3.94 -6.86
C GLY A 91 -13.75 3.93 -5.50
N SER A 92 -12.98 4.07 -4.43
CA SER A 92 -13.53 4.16 -3.10
C SER A 92 -13.84 5.60 -2.72
N ALA A 93 -13.26 6.55 -3.42
CA ALA A 93 -13.41 7.97 -3.12
C ALA A 93 -14.64 8.58 -3.76
N SER A 94 -15.27 7.92 -4.62
CA SER A 94 -16.40 8.50 -5.36
C SER A 94 -17.41 9.13 -4.45
N LYS A 95 -17.35 9.86 -4.65
CA LYS A 95 -18.10 10.46 -4.16
C LYS A 95 -18.62 10.82 -4.16
#